data_02d9bb3b47f514a87da9e744eeea177a
#
_entry.id   02d9bb3b47f514a87da9e744eeea177a
#
_cell.length_a   1.000
_cell.length_b   1.000
_cell.length_c   1.000
_cell.angle_alpha   90.00
_cell.angle_beta   90.00
_cell.angle_gamma   90.00
#
_symmetry.space_group_name_H-M   'P 1'
#
loop_
_entity.id
_entity.type
_entity.pdbx_description
1 polymer ?
#
loop_
_entity_poly.entity_id
_entity_poly.type
_entity_poly.pdbx_seq_one_letter_code
_entity_poly.pdbx_strand_id
1 'polypeptide(L)'
;MPTLSLDHLRRYAIARSLFRPTTLARAIDKLGFVQADPIRAPARAQDLTLRHRVRDYRAGDLERRYARLAIEEDFFVNYGFLPRRHHALMHPRTPRHAWTPARTKQAQAVLEFVRERRVVHPREVDLHFAHGKTTNWFGGSSNASTELLDAMHYRGLLRVARRDGGTRVYAARDGDVELPDVPTQVARMDTLVDLVVAKYAPLPAATLGHLASLLCGGAPQWAAQRAAALARAKQRLAHERVDGVAWYWPAGDRPASSRWRPDAQVRLLTPFDPVVWDRRRFELFWGWAYRFEAYTPAPKRKLGYYALPLLWHERVIGWANAGVTDGALSCDVGYTTGRAPRDAGFRAGLADELERLRVFLNL
;
A
#
# COMPACT_ATOMS: atom_id res chain seq x y z
N MET A 1 -13.90 14.31 30.29
CA MET A 1 -13.57 13.23 29.32
C MET A 1 -12.22 12.67 29.71
N PRO A 2 -11.94 11.36 29.55
CA PRO A 2 -10.61 10.83 29.83
C PRO A 2 -9.59 11.53 28.95
N THR A 3 -8.45 11.92 29.52
CA THR A 3 -7.32 12.52 28.81
C THR A 3 -6.82 11.53 27.75
N LEU A 4 -6.62 11.99 26.52
CA LEU A 4 -6.11 11.16 25.45
C LEU A 4 -4.66 10.74 25.75
N SER A 5 -4.37 9.45 25.62
CA SER A 5 -3.05 8.88 25.86
C SER A 5 -2.50 8.17 24.61
N LEU A 6 -1.20 7.88 24.60
CA LEU A 6 -0.58 7.11 23.54
C LEU A 6 -1.20 5.70 23.40
N ASP A 7 -1.64 5.09 24.51
CA ASP A 7 -2.34 3.80 24.48
C ASP A 7 -3.71 3.89 23.77
N HIS A 8 -4.43 5.00 23.95
CA HIS A 8 -5.66 5.25 23.19
C HIS A 8 -5.38 5.36 21.69
N LEU A 9 -4.36 6.11 21.30
CA LEU A 9 -3.96 6.26 19.88
C LEU A 9 -3.51 4.94 19.27
N ARG A 10 -2.78 4.11 20.01
CA ARG A 10 -2.33 2.78 19.59
C ARG A 10 -3.50 1.85 19.36
N ARG A 11 -4.41 1.72 20.33
CA ARG A 11 -5.63 0.91 20.20
C ARG A 11 -6.48 1.36 19.03
N TYR A 12 -6.66 2.67 18.88
CA TYR A 12 -7.38 3.27 17.76
C TYR A 12 -6.74 2.89 16.43
N ALA A 13 -5.42 3.04 16.26
CA ALA A 13 -4.70 2.69 15.02
C ALA A 13 -4.91 1.22 14.65
N ILE A 14 -4.77 0.31 15.62
CA ILE A 14 -4.89 -1.14 15.41
C ILE A 14 -6.34 -1.50 15.07
N ALA A 15 -7.30 -1.17 15.91
CA ALA A 15 -8.70 -1.56 15.74
C ALA A 15 -9.34 -0.95 14.47
N ARG A 16 -8.93 0.28 14.12
CA ARG A 16 -9.38 0.95 12.90
C ARG A 16 -8.85 0.26 11.64
N SER A 17 -7.58 -0.12 11.65
CA SER A 17 -6.91 -0.73 10.50
C SER A 17 -7.21 -2.21 10.36
N LEU A 18 -7.24 -2.97 11.46
CA LEU A 18 -7.52 -4.41 11.52
C LEU A 18 -9.02 -4.65 11.83
N PHE A 19 -9.87 -4.11 10.97
CA PHE A 19 -11.31 -4.31 11.08
C PHE A 19 -11.74 -5.76 10.83
N ARG A 20 -12.95 -6.12 11.27
CA ARG A 20 -13.51 -7.47 11.06
C ARG A 20 -13.48 -7.86 9.58
N PRO A 21 -13.06 -9.09 9.26
CA PRO A 21 -12.98 -9.57 7.88
C PRO A 21 -14.32 -9.45 7.13
N THR A 22 -14.23 -8.97 5.88
CA THR A 22 -15.35 -8.70 4.99
C THR A 22 -15.08 -9.25 3.58
N THR A 23 -15.83 -8.82 2.55
CA THR A 23 -15.54 -9.18 1.16
C THR A 23 -14.30 -8.43 0.65
N LEU A 24 -13.62 -8.97 -0.37
CA LEU A 24 -12.44 -8.35 -0.98
C LEU A 24 -12.71 -6.91 -1.46
N ALA A 25 -13.82 -6.70 -2.17
CA ALA A 25 -14.20 -5.37 -2.64
C ALA A 25 -14.39 -4.37 -1.49
N ARG A 26 -15.12 -4.76 -0.43
CA ARG A 26 -15.35 -3.91 0.74
C ARG A 26 -14.06 -3.65 1.54
N ALA A 27 -13.16 -4.63 1.61
CA ALA A 27 -11.89 -4.46 2.30
C ALA A 27 -10.99 -3.43 1.58
N ILE A 28 -10.88 -3.52 0.25
CA ILE A 28 -10.12 -2.54 -0.56
C ILE A 28 -10.78 -1.16 -0.45
N ASP A 29 -12.09 -1.10 -0.52
CA ASP A 29 -12.86 0.13 -0.38
C ASP A 29 -12.60 0.83 0.96
N LYS A 30 -12.66 0.07 2.06
CA LYS A 30 -12.42 0.58 3.42
C LYS A 30 -10.97 0.99 3.66
N LEU A 31 -10.00 0.28 3.04
CA LEU A 31 -8.59 0.64 3.08
C LEU A 31 -8.27 1.87 2.21
N GLY A 32 -9.08 2.14 1.18
CA GLY A 32 -8.89 3.21 0.20
C GLY A 32 -7.71 3.00 -0.74
N PHE A 33 -6.69 2.25 -0.30
CA PHE A 33 -5.48 1.89 -1.05
C PHE A 33 -4.82 0.65 -0.42
N VAL A 34 -4.32 -0.26 -1.24
CA VAL A 34 -3.55 -1.44 -0.85
C VAL A 34 -2.22 -1.43 -1.58
N GLN A 35 -1.12 -1.21 -0.86
CA GLN A 35 0.21 -1.14 -1.47
C GLN A 35 0.61 -2.49 -2.05
N ALA A 36 1.15 -2.47 -3.26
CA ALA A 36 1.74 -3.62 -3.93
C ALA A 36 3.25 -3.66 -3.70
N ASP A 37 3.78 -4.87 -3.56
CA ASP A 37 5.22 -5.12 -3.55
C ASP A 37 5.48 -6.46 -4.26
N PRO A 38 6.50 -6.56 -5.13
CA PRO A 38 6.78 -7.78 -5.90
C PRO A 38 7.40 -8.90 -5.06
N ILE A 39 7.99 -8.58 -3.90
CA ILE A 39 8.65 -9.56 -3.04
C ILE A 39 7.63 -10.56 -2.49
N ARG A 40 7.96 -11.84 -2.56
CA ARG A 40 7.15 -12.95 -2.03
C ARG A 40 7.87 -13.56 -0.83
N ALA A 41 7.54 -13.06 0.36
CA ALA A 41 8.13 -13.58 1.61
C ALA A 41 7.10 -13.53 2.76
N PRO A 42 6.22 -14.55 2.91
CA PRO A 42 6.01 -15.75 2.05
C PRO A 42 5.06 -15.50 0.87
N ALA A 43 4.35 -14.37 0.85
CA ALA A 43 3.45 -13.93 -0.23
C ALA A 43 3.67 -12.44 -0.51
N ARG A 44 3.02 -11.90 -1.55
CA ARG A 44 3.11 -10.47 -1.86
C ARG A 44 2.47 -9.60 -0.77
N ALA A 45 2.97 -8.38 -0.59
CA ALA A 45 2.51 -7.45 0.43
C ALA A 45 1.00 -7.19 0.42
N GLN A 46 0.40 -7.03 -0.79
CA GLN A 46 -1.04 -6.84 -0.93
C GLN A 46 -1.84 -8.04 -0.40
N ASP A 47 -1.37 -9.26 -0.67
CA ASP A 47 -2.03 -10.47 -0.20
C ASP A 47 -1.89 -10.62 1.34
N LEU A 48 -0.70 -10.35 1.88
CA LEU A 48 -0.45 -10.33 3.33
C LEU A 48 -1.26 -9.25 4.06
N THR A 49 -1.50 -8.09 3.42
CA THR A 49 -2.39 -7.05 3.98
C THR A 49 -3.84 -7.50 3.98
N LEU A 50 -4.30 -8.10 2.87
CA LEU A 50 -5.71 -8.44 2.67
C LEU A 50 -6.14 -9.69 3.48
N ARG A 51 -5.26 -10.66 3.74
CA ARG A 51 -5.58 -11.88 4.48
C ARG A 51 -6.16 -11.62 5.88
N HIS A 52 -5.81 -10.52 6.51
CA HIS A 52 -6.34 -10.14 7.81
C HIS A 52 -7.71 -9.44 7.75
N ARG A 53 -8.19 -9.07 6.56
CA ARG A 53 -9.34 -8.19 6.33
C ARG A 53 -10.41 -8.78 5.42
N VAL A 54 -10.09 -9.90 4.77
CA VAL A 54 -11.00 -10.57 3.83
C VAL A 54 -11.25 -11.99 4.32
N ARG A 55 -12.52 -12.39 4.33
CA ARG A 55 -12.91 -13.75 4.71
C ARG A 55 -12.37 -14.77 3.70
N ASP A 56 -11.85 -15.87 4.20
CA ASP A 56 -11.38 -17.02 3.41
C ASP A 56 -10.39 -16.65 2.29
N TYR A 57 -9.58 -15.60 2.52
CA TYR A 57 -8.67 -15.06 1.53
C TYR A 57 -7.46 -16.01 1.33
N ARG A 58 -7.16 -16.28 0.06
CA ARG A 58 -5.99 -17.05 -0.36
C ARG A 58 -5.01 -16.17 -1.11
N ALA A 59 -3.73 -16.51 -1.03
CA ALA A 59 -2.69 -15.81 -1.78
C ALA A 59 -3.01 -15.81 -3.29
N GLY A 60 -2.97 -14.62 -3.90
CA GLY A 60 -3.31 -14.42 -5.31
C GLY A 60 -4.80 -14.16 -5.59
N ASP A 61 -5.70 -14.17 -4.59
CA ASP A 61 -7.13 -13.90 -4.82
C ASP A 61 -7.38 -12.52 -5.43
N LEU A 62 -6.61 -11.51 -5.04
CA LEU A 62 -6.71 -10.18 -5.63
C LEU A 62 -6.44 -10.24 -7.15
N GLU A 63 -5.38 -10.91 -7.55
CA GLU A 63 -5.01 -11.06 -8.95
C GLU A 63 -6.08 -11.81 -9.75
N ARG A 64 -6.56 -12.95 -9.23
CA ARG A 64 -7.60 -13.77 -9.87
C ARG A 64 -8.90 -13.03 -10.06
N ARG A 65 -9.25 -12.12 -9.15
CA ARG A 65 -10.53 -11.39 -9.14
C ARG A 65 -10.41 -9.96 -9.70
N TYR A 66 -9.20 -9.50 -10.02
CA TYR A 66 -8.89 -8.11 -10.38
C TYR A 66 -9.85 -7.55 -11.44
N ALA A 67 -10.00 -8.25 -12.57
CA ALA A 67 -10.83 -7.80 -13.68
C ALA A 67 -12.33 -7.60 -13.34
N ARG A 68 -12.81 -8.24 -12.25
CA ARG A 68 -14.20 -8.17 -11.78
C ARG A 68 -14.42 -7.12 -10.68
N LEU A 69 -13.35 -6.46 -10.22
CA LEU A 69 -13.41 -5.48 -9.14
C LEU A 69 -13.42 -4.06 -9.72
N ALA A 70 -14.14 -3.15 -9.05
CA ALA A 70 -14.14 -1.72 -9.38
C ALA A 70 -12.88 -1.02 -8.82
N ILE A 71 -11.71 -1.55 -9.18
CA ILE A 71 -10.39 -1.05 -8.75
C ILE A 71 -9.50 -0.76 -9.95
N GLU A 72 -8.47 0.04 -9.70
CA GLU A 72 -7.36 0.26 -10.62
C GLU A 72 -6.04 0.02 -9.88
N GLU A 73 -5.02 -0.34 -10.63
CA GLU A 73 -3.66 -0.48 -10.15
C GLU A 73 -2.85 0.71 -10.66
N ASP A 74 -2.31 1.53 -9.76
CA ASP A 74 -1.57 2.73 -10.14
C ASP A 74 -0.70 3.24 -8.97
N PHE A 75 0.06 4.30 -9.22
CA PHE A 75 0.84 5.02 -8.25
C PHE A 75 -0.04 6.05 -7.52
N PHE A 76 -0.21 5.87 -6.22
CA PHE A 76 -0.90 6.78 -5.30
C PHE A 76 0.12 7.48 -4.39
N VAL A 77 0.33 7.00 -3.16
CA VAL A 77 1.48 7.36 -2.31
C VAL A 77 2.64 6.40 -2.52
N ASN A 78 2.36 5.29 -3.13
CA ASN A 78 3.25 4.25 -3.65
C ASN A 78 2.46 3.48 -4.71
N TYR A 79 3.07 2.49 -5.36
CA TYR A 79 2.38 1.63 -6.31
C TYR A 79 1.43 0.66 -5.59
N GLY A 80 0.21 0.48 -6.09
CA GLY A 80 -0.77 -0.43 -5.49
C GLY A 80 -2.16 -0.35 -6.10
N PHE A 81 -3.13 -0.88 -5.37
CA PHE A 81 -4.52 -1.05 -5.78
C PHE A 81 -5.43 -0.08 -5.04
N LEU A 82 -6.31 0.59 -5.76
CA LEU A 82 -7.25 1.55 -5.19
C LEU A 82 -8.61 1.49 -5.90
N PRO A 83 -9.71 1.88 -5.24
CA PRO A 83 -11.01 2.02 -5.88
C PRO A 83 -10.97 2.97 -7.08
N ARG A 84 -11.70 2.67 -8.17
CA ARG A 84 -11.75 3.51 -9.38
C ARG A 84 -12.09 4.97 -9.08
N ARG A 85 -13.02 5.21 -8.12
CA ARG A 85 -13.38 6.56 -7.72
C ARG A 85 -12.20 7.36 -7.12
N HIS A 86 -11.28 6.71 -6.40
CA HIS A 86 -10.08 7.35 -5.86
C HIS A 86 -9.02 7.56 -6.95
N HIS A 87 -8.88 6.58 -7.84
CA HIS A 87 -8.02 6.67 -9.00
C HIS A 87 -8.41 7.86 -9.92
N ALA A 88 -9.70 8.08 -10.12
CA ALA A 88 -10.21 9.19 -10.93
C ALA A 88 -9.78 10.58 -10.41
N LEU A 89 -9.54 10.72 -9.10
CA LEU A 89 -9.05 11.98 -8.50
C LEU A 89 -7.64 12.36 -8.97
N MET A 90 -6.84 11.37 -9.40
CA MET A 90 -5.45 11.55 -9.83
C MET A 90 -5.31 11.78 -11.33
N HIS A 91 -6.41 11.73 -12.09
CA HIS A 91 -6.38 11.81 -13.55
C HIS A 91 -7.27 12.96 -14.06
N PRO A 92 -6.93 13.52 -15.25
CA PRO A 92 -5.76 13.19 -16.07
C PRO A 92 -4.46 13.57 -15.38
N ARG A 93 -3.45 12.73 -15.53
CA ARG A 93 -2.13 12.97 -14.91
C ARG A 93 -1.22 13.73 -15.90
N THR A 94 -0.70 14.88 -15.46
CA THR A 94 0.32 15.64 -16.18
C THR A 94 1.69 15.31 -15.56
N PRO A 95 2.55 14.56 -16.23
CA PRO A 95 3.87 14.21 -15.72
C PRO A 95 4.76 15.45 -15.61
N ARG A 96 5.73 15.41 -14.69
CA ARG A 96 6.68 16.50 -14.49
C ARG A 96 7.61 16.75 -15.68
N HIS A 97 7.88 15.71 -16.46
CA HIS A 97 8.77 15.78 -17.62
C HIS A 97 8.01 15.36 -18.88
N ALA A 98 8.07 16.21 -19.91
CA ALA A 98 7.56 15.88 -21.22
C ALA A 98 8.42 14.77 -21.87
N TRP A 99 7.81 13.97 -22.71
CA TRP A 99 8.55 13.06 -23.59
C TRP A 99 9.19 13.83 -24.75
N THR A 100 10.28 13.30 -25.28
CA THR A 100 10.82 13.74 -26.57
C THR A 100 9.81 13.45 -27.69
N PRO A 101 9.86 14.18 -28.82
CA PRO A 101 8.98 13.89 -29.98
C PRO A 101 9.07 12.43 -30.44
N ALA A 102 10.27 11.85 -30.45
CA ALA A 102 10.49 10.45 -30.82
C ALA A 102 9.78 9.50 -29.84
N ARG A 103 9.89 9.75 -28.53
CA ARG A 103 9.21 8.94 -27.49
C ARG A 103 7.69 9.06 -27.57
N THR A 104 7.19 10.26 -27.86
CA THR A 104 5.75 10.51 -28.07
C THR A 104 5.24 9.72 -29.27
N LYS A 105 5.97 9.71 -30.40
CA LYS A 105 5.62 8.93 -31.60
C LYS A 105 5.59 7.43 -31.30
N GLN A 106 6.59 6.90 -30.55
CA GLN A 106 6.59 5.50 -30.13
C GLN A 106 5.36 5.16 -29.27
N ALA A 107 5.06 6.00 -28.28
CA ALA A 107 3.92 5.80 -27.40
C ALA A 107 2.59 5.85 -28.17
N GLN A 108 2.46 6.74 -29.15
CA GLN A 108 1.26 6.82 -29.99
C GLN A 108 1.06 5.54 -30.81
N ALA A 109 2.11 5.02 -31.43
CA ALA A 109 2.05 3.78 -32.21
C ALA A 109 1.66 2.58 -31.31
N VAL A 110 2.25 2.50 -30.09
CA VAL A 110 1.89 1.47 -29.13
C VAL A 110 0.44 1.64 -28.65
N LEU A 111 -0.04 2.87 -28.45
CA LEU A 111 -1.43 3.12 -28.04
C LEU A 111 -2.44 2.66 -29.10
N GLU A 112 -2.16 2.93 -30.37
CA GLU A 112 -2.98 2.47 -31.50
C GLU A 112 -3.01 0.94 -31.55
N PHE A 113 -1.86 0.28 -31.46
CA PHE A 113 -1.75 -1.17 -31.39
C PHE A 113 -2.57 -1.76 -30.22
N VAL A 114 -2.51 -1.12 -29.02
CA VAL A 114 -3.30 -1.55 -27.86
C VAL A 114 -4.80 -1.37 -28.10
N ARG A 115 -5.22 -0.28 -28.76
CA ARG A 115 -6.63 -0.03 -29.09
C ARG A 115 -7.20 -1.08 -30.06
N GLU A 116 -6.44 -1.43 -31.09
CA GLU A 116 -6.81 -2.46 -32.07
C GLU A 116 -6.96 -3.84 -31.40
N ARG A 117 -6.02 -4.19 -30.55
CA ARG A 117 -5.98 -5.49 -29.85
C ARG A 117 -6.88 -5.54 -28.61
N ARG A 118 -7.37 -4.39 -28.13
CA ARG A 118 -8.14 -4.18 -26.90
C ARG A 118 -7.36 -4.46 -25.60
N VAL A 119 -6.66 -5.60 -25.55
CA VAL A 119 -5.86 -6.02 -24.39
C VAL A 119 -4.55 -6.64 -24.90
N VAL A 120 -3.41 -6.18 -24.40
CA VAL A 120 -2.09 -6.65 -24.83
C VAL A 120 -1.21 -7.07 -23.66
N HIS A 121 -0.49 -8.17 -23.85
CA HIS A 121 0.62 -8.57 -22.97
C HIS A 121 1.91 -7.86 -23.41
N PRO A 122 2.82 -7.44 -22.51
CA PRO A 122 4.09 -6.77 -22.87
C PRO A 122 4.93 -7.51 -23.93
N ARG A 123 4.88 -8.85 -23.94
CA ARG A 123 5.57 -9.68 -24.95
C ARG A 123 5.04 -9.44 -26.36
N GLU A 124 3.74 -9.18 -26.52
CA GLU A 124 3.15 -8.90 -27.86
C GLU A 124 3.65 -7.58 -28.40
N VAL A 125 3.75 -6.55 -27.53
CA VAL A 125 4.32 -5.24 -27.87
C VAL A 125 5.79 -5.37 -28.23
N ASP A 126 6.55 -6.18 -27.48
CA ASP A 126 7.96 -6.39 -27.74
C ASP A 126 8.20 -7.12 -29.07
N LEU A 127 7.42 -8.16 -29.36
CA LEU A 127 7.49 -8.88 -30.64
C LEU A 127 7.13 -8.01 -31.85
N HIS A 128 6.16 -7.10 -31.68
CA HIS A 128 5.69 -6.26 -32.78
C HIS A 128 6.62 -5.07 -33.07
N PHE A 129 7.11 -4.40 -32.02
CA PHE A 129 7.88 -3.16 -32.16
C PHE A 129 9.40 -3.36 -32.05
N ALA A 130 9.86 -4.45 -31.45
CA ALA A 130 11.28 -4.79 -31.27
C ALA A 130 12.13 -3.63 -30.69
N HIS A 131 11.63 -2.90 -29.69
CA HIS A 131 12.28 -1.72 -29.11
C HIS A 131 13.65 -1.99 -28.47
N GLY A 132 14.00 -3.29 -28.27
CA GLY A 132 15.27 -3.71 -27.69
C GLY A 132 15.31 -3.58 -26.16
N LYS A 133 16.52 -3.43 -25.63
CA LYS A 133 16.77 -3.34 -24.18
C LYS A 133 17.10 -1.93 -23.75
N THR A 134 16.79 -1.61 -22.49
CA THR A 134 17.11 -0.36 -21.82
C THR A 134 17.65 -0.63 -20.43
N THR A 135 18.27 0.37 -19.81
CA THR A 135 18.72 0.27 -18.41
C THR A 135 17.56 0.61 -17.48
N ASN A 136 17.27 -0.26 -16.53
CA ASN A 136 16.24 0.00 -15.51
C ASN A 136 16.76 0.89 -14.37
N TRP A 137 15.86 1.33 -13.50
CA TRP A 137 16.17 2.20 -12.35
C TRP A 137 17.26 1.64 -11.42
N PHE A 138 17.43 0.32 -11.36
CA PHE A 138 18.43 -0.36 -10.54
C PHE A 138 19.75 -0.63 -11.29
N GLY A 139 19.94 -0.06 -12.47
CA GLY A 139 21.14 -0.24 -13.30
C GLY A 139 21.19 -1.57 -14.08
N GLY A 140 20.18 -2.40 -13.95
CA GLY A 140 20.07 -3.66 -14.70
C GLY A 140 19.42 -3.48 -16.08
N SER A 141 19.57 -4.48 -16.96
CA SER A 141 18.91 -4.51 -18.25
C SER A 141 17.42 -4.82 -18.11
N SER A 142 16.56 -4.06 -18.79
CA SER A 142 15.14 -4.35 -18.92
C SER A 142 14.67 -4.17 -20.36
N ASN A 143 13.49 -4.69 -20.66
CA ASN A 143 12.88 -4.55 -21.98
C ASN A 143 12.33 -3.14 -22.17
N ALA A 144 12.73 -2.47 -23.26
CA ALA A 144 12.32 -1.10 -23.55
C ALA A 144 10.81 -0.97 -23.79
N SER A 145 10.16 -2.01 -24.33
CA SER A 145 8.69 -2.05 -24.50
C SER A 145 7.98 -2.07 -23.13
N THR A 146 8.50 -2.81 -22.17
CA THR A 146 7.94 -2.84 -20.80
C THR A 146 8.07 -1.47 -20.12
N GLU A 147 9.22 -0.81 -20.23
CA GLU A 147 9.46 0.51 -19.67
C GLU A 147 8.54 1.57 -20.31
N LEU A 148 8.33 1.47 -21.63
CA LEU A 148 7.40 2.36 -22.35
C LEU A 148 5.94 2.13 -21.88
N LEU A 149 5.50 0.88 -21.77
CA LEU A 149 4.16 0.54 -21.26
C LEU A 149 3.94 1.06 -19.83
N ASP A 150 4.93 0.90 -18.94
CA ASP A 150 4.88 1.42 -17.57
C ASP A 150 4.79 2.95 -17.56
N ALA A 151 5.55 3.63 -18.41
CA ALA A 151 5.51 5.08 -18.56
C ALA A 151 4.18 5.57 -19.17
N MET A 152 3.60 4.84 -20.10
CA MET A 152 2.26 5.12 -20.67
C MET A 152 1.17 4.91 -19.62
N HIS A 153 1.25 3.84 -18.84
CA HIS A 153 0.34 3.56 -17.74
C HIS A 153 0.39 4.67 -16.68
N TYR A 154 1.58 5.07 -16.22
CA TYR A 154 1.74 6.19 -15.29
C TYR A 154 1.11 7.48 -15.81
N ARG A 155 1.17 7.75 -17.11
CA ARG A 155 0.56 8.92 -17.77
C ARG A 155 -0.96 8.81 -17.93
N GLY A 156 -1.55 7.65 -17.65
CA GLY A 156 -2.97 7.42 -17.83
C GLY A 156 -3.41 7.13 -19.25
N LEU A 157 -2.48 6.83 -20.17
CA LEU A 157 -2.79 6.39 -21.54
C LEU A 157 -3.26 4.92 -21.55
N LEU A 158 -2.73 4.14 -20.64
CA LEU A 158 -3.07 2.72 -20.45
C LEU A 158 -3.59 2.48 -19.03
N ARG A 159 -4.33 1.37 -18.87
CA ARG A 159 -4.72 0.81 -17.60
C ARG A 159 -4.32 -0.66 -17.52
N VAL A 160 -4.13 -1.19 -16.34
CA VAL A 160 -3.97 -2.64 -16.16
C VAL A 160 -5.35 -3.30 -16.30
N ALA A 161 -5.50 -4.15 -17.30
CA ALA A 161 -6.74 -4.89 -17.53
C ALA A 161 -6.83 -6.14 -16.63
N ARG A 162 -5.70 -6.85 -16.49
CA ARG A 162 -5.52 -8.02 -15.62
C ARG A 162 -4.03 -8.27 -15.37
N ARG A 163 -3.75 -9.27 -14.55
CA ARG A 163 -2.39 -9.80 -14.39
C ARG A 163 -2.33 -11.26 -14.83
N ASP A 164 -1.30 -11.61 -15.57
CA ASP A 164 -1.01 -12.99 -15.99
C ASP A 164 0.29 -13.42 -15.30
N GLY A 165 0.21 -14.33 -14.32
CA GLY A 165 1.36 -14.78 -13.53
C GLY A 165 2.14 -13.66 -12.83
N GLY A 166 1.48 -12.54 -12.52
CA GLY A 166 2.10 -11.36 -11.94
C GLY A 166 2.53 -10.30 -12.95
N THR A 167 2.54 -10.59 -14.24
CA THR A 167 2.79 -9.61 -15.30
C THR A 167 1.55 -8.77 -15.54
N ARG A 168 1.71 -7.45 -15.65
CA ARG A 168 0.61 -6.53 -16.01
C ARG A 168 0.26 -6.69 -17.47
N VAL A 169 -1.02 -6.85 -17.76
CA VAL A 169 -1.59 -6.89 -19.11
C VAL A 169 -2.40 -5.61 -19.30
N TYR A 170 -2.18 -4.90 -20.37
CA TYR A 170 -2.65 -3.53 -20.53
C TYR A 170 -3.81 -3.43 -21.51
N ALA A 171 -4.68 -2.45 -21.27
CA ALA A 171 -5.69 -1.94 -22.20
C ALA A 171 -5.53 -0.42 -22.33
N ALA A 172 -6.00 0.14 -23.45
CA ALA A 172 -6.11 1.58 -23.57
C ALA A 172 -7.06 2.13 -22.50
N ARG A 173 -6.79 3.31 -22.01
CA ARG A 173 -7.68 4.02 -21.11
C ARG A 173 -8.51 5.01 -21.90
N ASP A 174 -9.82 4.95 -21.73
CA ASP A 174 -10.75 5.96 -22.13
C ASP A 174 -10.95 6.95 -20.98
N GLY A 175 -10.98 8.24 -21.23
CA GLY A 175 -11.20 9.24 -20.20
C GLY A 175 -10.76 10.64 -20.62
N ASP A 176 -11.08 11.59 -19.76
CA ASP A 176 -10.83 13.01 -19.97
C ASP A 176 -9.33 13.30 -20.13
N VAL A 177 -9.00 14.05 -21.14
CA VAL A 177 -7.65 14.55 -21.43
C VAL A 177 -7.47 15.95 -20.81
N GLU A 178 -8.57 16.65 -20.55
CA GLU A 178 -8.55 18.01 -20.01
C GLU A 178 -8.46 18.02 -18.49
N LEU A 179 -7.64 18.95 -17.98
CA LEU A 179 -7.56 19.21 -16.54
C LEU A 179 -8.84 19.89 -16.08
N PRO A 180 -9.39 19.49 -14.90
CA PRO A 180 -10.54 20.17 -14.34
C PRO A 180 -10.20 21.62 -13.94
N ASP A 181 -11.23 22.41 -13.69
CA ASP A 181 -11.09 23.78 -13.17
C ASP A 181 -10.37 23.83 -11.82
N VAL A 182 -9.89 25.01 -11.45
CA VAL A 182 -9.11 25.20 -10.20
C VAL A 182 -9.87 24.78 -8.94
N PRO A 183 -11.16 25.13 -8.75
CA PRO A 183 -11.94 24.65 -7.62
C PRO A 183 -11.98 23.12 -7.50
N THR A 184 -12.19 22.43 -8.61
CA THR A 184 -12.19 20.96 -8.67
C THR A 184 -10.81 20.37 -8.37
N GLN A 185 -9.72 21.00 -8.86
CA GLN A 185 -8.34 20.58 -8.52
C GLN A 185 -8.09 20.67 -7.01
N VAL A 186 -8.51 21.78 -6.38
CA VAL A 186 -8.42 21.98 -4.91
C VAL A 186 -9.19 20.90 -4.17
N ALA A 187 -10.45 20.63 -4.55
CA ALA A 187 -11.29 19.62 -3.93
C ALA A 187 -10.70 18.18 -4.10
N ARG A 188 -10.14 17.86 -5.27
CA ARG A 188 -9.47 16.58 -5.52
C ARG A 188 -8.25 16.39 -4.61
N MET A 189 -7.38 17.42 -4.50
CA MET A 189 -6.20 17.32 -3.62
C MET A 189 -6.61 17.20 -2.14
N ASP A 190 -7.63 17.93 -1.69
CA ASP A 190 -8.18 17.82 -0.33
C ASP A 190 -8.70 16.39 -0.06
N THR A 191 -9.45 15.84 -1.01
CA THR A 191 -9.96 14.45 -0.92
C THR A 191 -8.82 13.44 -0.87
N LEU A 192 -7.76 13.59 -1.68
CA LEU A 192 -6.59 12.71 -1.64
C LEU A 192 -5.88 12.76 -0.27
N VAL A 193 -5.77 13.94 0.34
CA VAL A 193 -5.23 14.08 1.71
C VAL A 193 -6.13 13.39 2.73
N ASP A 194 -7.45 13.56 2.63
CA ASP A 194 -8.40 12.91 3.53
C ASP A 194 -8.37 11.37 3.40
N LEU A 195 -8.15 10.83 2.19
CA LEU A 195 -7.98 9.39 1.95
C LEU A 195 -6.73 8.83 2.64
N VAL A 196 -5.58 9.50 2.59
CA VAL A 196 -4.37 9.02 3.29
C VAL A 196 -4.53 9.12 4.81
N VAL A 197 -5.21 10.16 5.31
CA VAL A 197 -5.55 10.26 6.73
C VAL A 197 -6.50 9.12 7.11
N ALA A 198 -7.55 8.89 6.35
CA ALA A 198 -8.48 7.80 6.58
C ALA A 198 -7.79 6.43 6.60
N LYS A 199 -6.76 6.23 5.81
CA LYS A 199 -6.00 4.97 5.78
C LYS A 199 -5.07 4.80 6.98
N TYR A 200 -4.33 5.85 7.35
CA TYR A 200 -3.18 5.72 8.24
C TYR A 200 -3.37 6.36 9.63
N ALA A 201 -4.53 6.97 9.92
CA ALA A 201 -4.78 7.60 11.22
C ALA A 201 -4.58 6.65 12.41
N PRO A 202 -4.13 7.19 13.57
CA PRO A 202 -3.75 8.57 13.83
C PRO A 202 -2.35 8.87 13.27
N LEU A 203 -2.11 10.10 12.83
CA LEU A 203 -0.88 10.49 12.17
C LEU A 203 -0.13 11.55 12.97
N PRO A 204 1.17 11.37 13.27
CA PRO A 204 2.03 12.47 13.67
C PRO A 204 2.04 13.57 12.60
N ALA A 205 2.15 14.84 13.01
CA ALA A 205 2.17 15.98 12.09
C ALA A 205 3.23 15.84 10.97
N ALA A 206 4.40 15.28 11.29
CA ALA A 206 5.47 15.05 10.31
C ALA A 206 5.07 14.00 9.27
N THR A 207 4.37 12.93 9.67
CA THR A 207 3.87 11.91 8.75
C THR A 207 2.76 12.44 7.86
N LEU A 208 1.85 13.27 8.39
CA LEU A 208 0.82 13.93 7.60
C LEU A 208 1.46 14.77 6.48
N GLY A 209 2.47 15.57 6.80
CA GLY A 209 3.23 16.36 5.81
C GLY A 209 3.96 15.49 4.79
N HIS A 210 4.55 14.37 5.22
CA HIS A 210 5.23 13.41 4.34
C HIS A 210 4.25 12.75 3.36
N LEU A 211 3.09 12.29 3.83
CA LEU A 211 2.05 11.70 2.98
C LEU A 211 1.53 12.70 1.94
N ALA A 212 1.30 13.97 2.34
CA ALA A 212 0.92 15.03 1.40
C ALA A 212 2.00 15.26 0.31
N SER A 213 3.27 15.05 0.63
CA SER A 213 4.37 15.10 -0.35
C SER A 213 4.38 13.89 -1.28
N LEU A 214 4.11 12.69 -0.77
CA LEU A 214 4.04 11.46 -1.57
C LEU A 214 2.88 11.51 -2.57
N LEU A 215 1.74 12.13 -2.22
CA LEU A 215 0.60 12.32 -3.13
C LEU A 215 1.00 13.07 -4.40
N CYS A 216 2.00 13.97 -4.35
CA CYS A 216 2.52 14.65 -5.53
C CYS A 216 3.25 13.72 -6.51
N GLY A 217 3.53 12.48 -6.15
CA GLY A 217 4.00 11.42 -7.06
C GLY A 217 2.83 10.78 -7.83
N GLY A 218 1.70 10.57 -7.16
CA GLY A 218 0.48 10.04 -7.76
C GLY A 218 -0.30 11.07 -8.57
N ALA A 219 -0.28 12.34 -8.15
CA ALA A 219 -0.98 13.43 -8.82
C ALA A 219 -0.06 14.68 -8.94
N PRO A 220 0.97 14.64 -9.82
CA PRO A 220 1.96 15.71 -9.93
C PRO A 220 1.35 17.04 -10.40
N GLN A 221 0.26 17.02 -11.16
CA GLN A 221 -0.49 18.20 -11.57
C GLN A 221 -1.13 18.98 -10.40
N TRP A 222 -1.35 18.33 -9.26
CA TRP A 222 -1.87 18.97 -8.04
C TRP A 222 -0.76 19.41 -7.07
N ALA A 223 0.52 19.28 -7.41
CA ALA A 223 1.64 19.55 -6.51
C ALA A 223 1.64 21.00 -5.97
N ALA A 224 1.23 21.96 -6.77
CA ALA A 224 1.08 23.37 -6.36
C ALA A 224 0.06 23.54 -5.22
N GLN A 225 -0.96 22.67 -5.14
CA GLN A 225 -2.01 22.73 -4.12
C GLN A 225 -1.57 22.13 -2.78
N ARG A 226 -0.44 21.41 -2.72
CA ARG A 226 0.00 20.63 -1.55
C ARG A 226 0.03 21.39 -0.24
N ALA A 227 0.66 22.55 -0.22
CA ALA A 227 0.83 23.34 1.00
C ALA A 227 -0.53 23.85 1.53
N ALA A 228 -1.36 24.38 0.63
CA ALA A 228 -2.69 24.86 0.96
C ALA A 228 -3.62 23.72 1.38
N ALA A 229 -3.60 22.57 0.71
CA ALA A 229 -4.38 21.38 1.08
C ALA A 229 -3.98 20.86 2.46
N LEU A 230 -2.68 20.82 2.78
CA LEU A 230 -2.19 20.45 4.11
C LEU A 230 -2.68 21.41 5.20
N ALA A 231 -2.67 22.72 4.93
CA ALA A 231 -3.17 23.71 5.86
C ALA A 231 -4.68 23.54 6.10
N ARG A 232 -5.49 23.40 5.04
CA ARG A 232 -6.93 23.13 5.15
C ARG A 232 -7.22 21.81 5.86
N ALA A 233 -6.44 20.73 5.58
CA ALA A 233 -6.58 19.45 6.26
C ALA A 233 -6.37 19.58 7.77
N LYS A 234 -5.34 20.31 8.22
CA LYS A 234 -5.09 20.55 9.65
C LYS A 234 -6.24 21.30 10.35
N GLN A 235 -7.01 22.12 9.62
CA GLN A 235 -8.20 22.78 10.15
C GLN A 235 -9.42 21.85 10.23
N ARG A 236 -9.57 20.93 9.25
CA ARG A 236 -10.70 19.99 9.21
C ARG A 236 -10.52 18.78 10.11
N LEU A 237 -9.29 18.35 10.35
CA LEU A 237 -8.98 17.15 11.13
C LEU A 237 -9.07 17.43 12.63
N ALA A 238 -9.54 16.44 13.38
CA ALA A 238 -9.35 16.44 14.82
C ALA A 238 -7.87 16.21 15.14
N HIS A 239 -7.38 16.87 16.18
CA HIS A 239 -5.99 16.74 16.61
C HIS A 239 -5.83 16.99 18.10
N GLU A 240 -4.80 16.43 18.68
CA GLU A 240 -4.39 16.64 20.05
C GLU A 240 -2.88 16.41 20.19
N ARG A 241 -2.26 17.03 21.20
CA ARG A 241 -0.87 16.81 21.54
C ARG A 241 -0.77 15.74 22.62
N VAL A 242 -0.11 14.61 22.27
CA VAL A 242 0.14 13.51 23.21
C VAL A 242 1.66 13.27 23.25
N ASP A 243 2.23 13.24 24.43
CA ASP A 243 3.69 13.07 24.67
C ASP A 243 4.54 13.99 23.79
N GLY A 244 4.16 15.29 23.72
CA GLY A 244 4.87 16.31 22.95
C GLY A 244 4.65 16.26 21.42
N VAL A 245 3.96 15.26 20.89
CA VAL A 245 3.69 15.08 19.45
C VAL A 245 2.27 15.51 19.12
N ALA A 246 2.09 16.31 18.07
CA ALA A 246 0.77 16.63 17.53
C ALA A 246 0.28 15.48 16.62
N TRP A 247 -0.87 14.92 16.97
CA TRP A 247 -1.51 13.81 16.27
C TRP A 247 -2.78 14.26 15.57
N TYR A 248 -3.04 13.74 14.36
CA TYR A 248 -4.18 14.07 13.52
C TYR A 248 -4.97 12.83 13.14
N TRP A 249 -6.32 12.94 13.12
CA TRP A 249 -7.23 11.87 12.68
C TRP A 249 -8.53 12.47 12.13
N PRO A 250 -9.40 11.71 11.44
CA PRO A 250 -10.69 12.19 10.96
C PRO A 250 -11.55 12.78 12.08
N ALA A 251 -12.14 13.94 11.86
CA ALA A 251 -12.91 14.68 12.89
C ALA A 251 -14.08 13.89 13.51
N GLY A 252 -14.66 12.93 12.76
CA GLY A 252 -15.73 12.05 13.27
C GLY A 252 -15.26 10.92 14.18
N ASP A 253 -13.95 10.69 14.32
CA ASP A 253 -13.41 9.64 15.17
C ASP A 253 -13.05 10.17 16.58
N ARG A 254 -13.18 9.30 17.57
CA ARG A 254 -12.82 9.56 18.97
C ARG A 254 -11.85 8.49 19.45
N PRO A 255 -10.53 8.71 19.37
CA PRO A 255 -9.52 7.68 19.71
C PRO A 255 -9.63 7.12 21.13
N ALA A 256 -10.06 7.94 22.11
CA ALA A 256 -10.27 7.49 23.48
C ALA A 256 -11.55 6.64 23.70
N SER A 257 -12.35 6.42 22.65
CA SER A 257 -13.57 5.61 22.77
C SER A 257 -13.25 4.15 23.04
N SER A 258 -14.02 3.54 23.95
CA SER A 258 -13.94 2.11 24.29
C SER A 258 -14.28 1.16 23.13
N ARG A 259 -14.89 1.68 22.03
CA ARG A 259 -15.13 0.90 20.80
C ARG A 259 -13.83 0.43 20.13
N TRP A 260 -12.73 1.11 20.35
CA TRP A 260 -11.43 0.78 19.78
C TRP A 260 -10.70 -0.22 20.67
N ARG A 261 -11.16 -1.47 20.64
CA ARG A 261 -10.53 -2.58 21.36
C ARG A 261 -9.94 -3.54 20.34
N PRO A 262 -8.60 -3.63 20.24
CA PRO A 262 -7.95 -4.72 19.52
C PRO A 262 -8.37 -6.05 20.13
N ASP A 263 -8.54 -7.06 19.29
CA ASP A 263 -8.74 -8.43 19.76
C ASP A 263 -7.43 -9.03 20.28
N ALA A 264 -7.52 -10.23 20.88
CA ALA A 264 -6.37 -10.95 21.42
C ALA A 264 -5.60 -11.76 20.36
N GLN A 265 -5.97 -11.65 19.09
CA GLN A 265 -5.38 -12.44 18.01
C GLN A 265 -3.92 -12.08 17.79
N VAL A 266 -3.05 -13.09 17.71
CA VAL A 266 -1.68 -12.92 17.22
C VAL A 266 -1.72 -12.72 15.70
N ARG A 267 -0.96 -11.75 15.18
CA ARG A 267 -0.88 -11.47 13.75
C ARG A 267 0.54 -11.17 13.30
N LEU A 268 0.93 -11.74 12.18
CA LEU A 268 2.12 -11.38 11.43
C LEU A 268 1.74 -10.35 10.36
N LEU A 269 2.18 -9.10 10.54
CA LEU A 269 1.83 -7.99 9.66
C LEU A 269 2.90 -7.78 8.61
N THR A 270 2.49 -7.45 7.38
CA THR A 270 3.47 -7.05 6.35
C THR A 270 4.09 -5.68 6.68
N PRO A 271 5.33 -5.40 6.24
CA PRO A 271 5.95 -4.07 6.33
C PRO A 271 5.07 -2.92 5.80
N PHE A 272 4.16 -3.22 4.88
CA PHE A 272 3.28 -2.26 4.22
C PHE A 272 1.86 -2.21 4.77
N ASP A 273 1.58 -2.97 5.83
CA ASP A 273 0.31 -2.88 6.55
C ASP A 273 0.11 -1.46 7.12
N PRO A 274 -1.10 -0.88 7.08
CA PRO A 274 -1.36 0.45 7.65
C PRO A 274 -0.91 0.62 9.10
N VAL A 275 -0.95 -0.44 9.90
CA VAL A 275 -0.46 -0.43 11.29
C VAL A 275 1.05 -0.21 11.36
N VAL A 276 1.79 -0.75 10.40
CA VAL A 276 3.26 -0.84 10.38
C VAL A 276 3.92 0.22 9.49
N TRP A 277 3.26 0.62 8.42
CA TRP A 277 3.80 1.40 7.29
C TRP A 277 4.58 2.67 7.73
N ASP A 278 4.04 3.44 8.67
CA ASP A 278 4.70 4.62 9.22
C ASP A 278 5.69 4.22 10.31
N ARG A 279 6.98 4.17 9.96
CA ARG A 279 8.08 3.75 10.85
C ARG A 279 8.25 4.68 12.04
N ARG A 280 8.01 5.99 11.87
CA ARG A 280 8.08 6.97 12.97
C ARG A 280 6.95 6.74 13.97
N ARG A 281 5.71 6.57 13.50
CA ARG A 281 4.58 6.23 14.35
C ARG A 281 4.78 4.88 15.04
N PHE A 282 5.32 3.90 14.30
CA PHE A 282 5.65 2.58 14.84
C PHE A 282 6.60 2.69 16.05
N GLU A 283 7.69 3.45 15.91
CA GLU A 283 8.65 3.68 16.98
C GLU A 283 8.02 4.43 18.17
N LEU A 284 7.22 5.47 17.92
CA LEU A 284 6.46 6.17 18.95
C LEU A 284 5.50 5.24 19.72
N PHE A 285 4.87 4.29 19.03
CA PHE A 285 3.91 3.38 19.66
C PHE A 285 4.57 2.26 20.47
N TRP A 286 5.68 1.72 20.03
CA TRP A 286 6.24 0.49 20.60
C TRP A 286 7.67 0.62 21.13
N GLY A 287 8.30 1.79 21.01
CA GLY A 287 9.59 2.10 21.61
C GLY A 287 10.79 1.38 20.98
N TRP A 288 10.63 0.83 19.78
CA TRP A 288 11.73 0.21 19.04
C TRP A 288 11.66 0.49 17.53
N ALA A 289 12.83 0.60 16.90
CA ALA A 289 12.95 0.93 15.49
C ALA A 289 12.78 -0.33 14.63
N TYR A 290 11.69 -0.41 13.90
CA TYR A 290 11.48 -1.43 12.88
C TYR A 290 11.96 -0.93 11.52
N ARG A 291 12.71 -1.77 10.81
CA ARG A 291 13.19 -1.50 9.44
C ARG A 291 12.84 -2.64 8.50
N PHE A 292 12.50 -2.28 7.28
CA PHE A 292 12.35 -3.21 6.16
C PHE A 292 13.73 -3.37 5.51
N GLU A 293 14.29 -4.59 5.52
CA GLU A 293 15.69 -4.81 5.20
C GLU A 293 15.92 -5.62 3.91
N ALA A 294 14.89 -5.75 3.05
CA ALA A 294 15.03 -6.51 1.80
C ALA A 294 16.14 -5.99 0.87
N TYR A 295 16.41 -4.68 0.91
CA TYR A 295 17.47 -4.04 0.13
C TYR A 295 18.77 -3.85 0.91
N THR A 296 18.82 -4.31 2.17
CA THR A 296 20.02 -4.29 2.99
C THR A 296 20.86 -5.54 2.67
N PRO A 297 22.20 -5.41 2.45
CA PRO A 297 23.05 -6.57 2.27
C PRO A 297 22.92 -7.59 3.41
N ALA A 298 22.89 -8.88 3.11
CA ALA A 298 22.59 -9.94 4.08
C ALA A 298 23.39 -9.84 5.40
N PRO A 299 24.72 -9.57 5.42
CA PRO A 299 25.48 -9.46 6.66
C PRO A 299 25.09 -8.26 7.54
N LYS A 300 24.39 -7.26 6.99
CA LYS A 300 23.99 -6.04 7.71
C LYS A 300 22.54 -6.07 8.18
N ARG A 301 21.78 -7.13 7.86
CA ARG A 301 20.38 -7.29 8.30
C ARG A 301 20.33 -7.64 9.78
N LYS A 302 19.46 -6.95 10.51
CA LYS A 302 19.24 -7.17 11.95
C LYS A 302 17.99 -8.02 12.23
N LEU A 303 16.95 -7.81 11.44
CA LEU A 303 15.65 -8.47 11.63
C LEU A 303 15.41 -9.58 10.58
N GLY A 304 16.16 -9.59 9.48
CA GLY A 304 16.03 -10.54 8.37
C GLY A 304 15.57 -9.87 7.07
N TYR A 305 15.42 -10.68 6.02
CA TYR A 305 15.12 -10.19 4.67
C TYR A 305 13.77 -9.47 4.58
N TYR A 306 12.71 -10.10 5.13
CA TYR A 306 11.33 -9.60 5.06
C TYR A 306 10.63 -9.83 6.40
N ALA A 307 11.17 -9.21 7.44
CA ALA A 307 10.64 -9.36 8.79
C ALA A 307 9.19 -8.87 8.89
N LEU A 308 8.28 -9.73 9.32
CA LEU A 308 6.87 -9.45 9.55
C LEU A 308 6.67 -9.08 11.02
N PRO A 309 6.34 -7.83 11.39
CA PRO A 309 6.05 -7.47 12.78
C PRO A 309 4.99 -8.37 13.41
N LEU A 310 5.29 -8.86 14.60
CA LEU A 310 4.46 -9.76 15.39
C LEU A 310 3.60 -8.94 16.35
N LEU A 311 2.33 -8.75 16.00
CA LEU A 311 1.34 -8.07 16.83
C LEU A 311 0.62 -9.06 17.72
N TRP A 312 0.55 -8.76 19.03
CA TRP A 312 -0.28 -9.44 20.01
C TRP A 312 -0.98 -8.42 20.89
N HIS A 313 -2.30 -8.50 21.00
CA HIS A 313 -3.14 -7.45 21.59
C HIS A 313 -2.87 -6.08 20.96
N GLU A 314 -2.36 -5.14 21.72
CA GLU A 314 -2.02 -3.78 21.29
C GLU A 314 -0.50 -3.54 21.17
N ARG A 315 0.31 -4.61 21.24
CA ARG A 315 1.77 -4.49 21.21
C ARG A 315 2.40 -5.27 20.06
N VAL A 316 3.31 -4.64 19.36
CA VAL A 316 4.23 -5.35 18.47
C VAL A 316 5.41 -5.81 19.32
N ILE A 317 5.44 -7.11 19.63
CA ILE A 317 6.35 -7.73 20.60
C ILE A 317 7.59 -8.36 19.96
N GLY A 318 7.64 -8.39 18.63
CA GLY A 318 8.72 -9.03 17.88
C GLY A 318 8.47 -9.00 16.38
N TRP A 319 9.07 -9.94 15.70
CA TRP A 319 8.94 -10.14 14.25
C TRP A 319 9.10 -11.60 13.87
N ALA A 320 8.71 -11.97 12.66
CA ALA A 320 8.97 -13.28 12.08
C ALA A 320 9.47 -13.17 10.65
N ASN A 321 10.37 -14.08 10.27
CA ASN A 321 10.73 -14.33 8.88
C ASN A 321 10.04 -15.63 8.45
N ALA A 322 9.08 -15.52 7.53
CA ALA A 322 8.31 -16.64 7.03
C ALA A 322 8.68 -16.95 5.57
N GLY A 323 8.78 -18.20 5.25
CA GLY A 323 9.09 -18.72 3.91
C GLY A 323 8.38 -20.04 3.63
N VAL A 324 8.41 -20.45 2.38
CA VAL A 324 7.94 -21.78 1.95
C VAL A 324 9.11 -22.52 1.32
N THR A 325 9.44 -23.67 1.87
CA THR A 325 10.50 -24.55 1.37
C THR A 325 9.93 -25.96 1.26
N ASP A 326 10.07 -26.58 0.10
CA ASP A 326 9.58 -27.95 -0.19
C ASP A 326 8.09 -28.15 0.18
N GLY A 327 7.27 -27.13 -0.08
CA GLY A 327 5.83 -27.17 0.22
C GLY A 327 5.48 -27.00 1.70
N ALA A 328 6.45 -26.78 2.57
CA ALA A 328 6.23 -26.54 4.00
C ALA A 328 6.48 -25.10 4.39
N LEU A 329 5.66 -24.58 5.32
CA LEU A 329 5.86 -23.26 5.91
C LEU A 329 7.01 -23.33 6.93
N SER A 330 8.03 -22.49 6.73
CA SER A 330 9.07 -22.20 7.73
C SER A 330 8.81 -20.82 8.34
N CYS A 331 9.08 -20.65 9.64
CA CYS A 331 8.86 -19.38 10.32
C CYS A 331 9.80 -19.23 11.51
N ASP A 332 10.76 -18.30 11.40
CA ASP A 332 11.66 -17.94 12.48
C ASP A 332 11.14 -16.70 13.20
N VAL A 333 10.96 -16.78 14.52
CA VAL A 333 10.36 -15.72 15.33
C VAL A 333 11.40 -15.10 16.26
N GLY A 334 11.57 -13.78 16.15
CA GLY A 334 12.36 -12.97 17.07
C GLY A 334 11.49 -12.12 17.99
N TYR A 335 11.99 -11.79 19.18
CA TYR A 335 11.27 -11.01 20.17
C TYR A 335 12.09 -9.80 20.63
N THR A 336 11.44 -8.65 20.83
CA THR A 336 12.10 -7.42 21.28
C THR A 336 12.72 -7.55 22.66
N THR A 337 12.21 -8.46 23.50
CA THR A 337 12.73 -8.77 24.84
C THR A 337 13.75 -9.93 24.84
N GLY A 338 14.13 -10.44 23.66
CA GLY A 338 15.02 -11.60 23.49
C GLY A 338 14.39 -12.95 23.81
N ARG A 339 13.15 -13.00 24.29
CA ARG A 339 12.45 -14.26 24.64
C ARG A 339 10.95 -14.19 24.37
N ALA A 340 10.35 -15.34 24.10
CA ALA A 340 8.91 -15.46 23.92
C ALA A 340 8.16 -15.16 25.22
N PRO A 341 6.94 -14.57 25.15
CA PRO A 341 6.03 -14.50 26.28
C PRO A 341 5.75 -15.91 26.86
N ARG A 342 5.72 -16.01 28.19
CA ARG A 342 5.37 -17.28 28.87
C ARG A 342 3.87 -17.56 28.92
N ASP A 343 3.06 -16.67 28.38
CA ASP A 343 1.61 -16.74 28.33
C ASP A 343 1.10 -17.89 27.45
N ALA A 344 0.19 -18.72 27.96
CA ALA A 344 -0.37 -19.85 27.20
C ALA A 344 -1.25 -19.38 26.04
N GLY A 345 -2.00 -18.28 26.22
CA GLY A 345 -2.83 -17.68 25.18
C GLY A 345 -1.99 -17.14 24.03
N PHE A 346 -0.81 -16.59 24.33
CA PHE A 346 0.13 -16.19 23.26
C PHE A 346 0.61 -17.40 22.46
N ARG A 347 1.02 -18.50 23.12
CA ARG A 347 1.51 -19.70 22.40
C ARG A 347 0.42 -20.30 21.52
N ALA A 348 -0.79 -20.44 22.03
CA ALA A 348 -1.94 -20.90 21.24
C ALA A 348 -2.23 -19.95 20.07
N GLY A 349 -2.28 -18.63 20.34
CA GLY A 349 -2.54 -17.62 19.32
C GLY A 349 -1.47 -17.56 18.22
N LEU A 350 -0.19 -17.82 18.54
CA LEU A 350 0.88 -17.94 17.55
C LEU A 350 0.72 -19.19 16.68
N ALA A 351 0.39 -20.33 17.29
CA ALA A 351 0.12 -21.56 16.54
C ALA A 351 -1.07 -21.37 15.58
N ASP A 352 -2.14 -20.73 16.03
CA ASP A 352 -3.30 -20.38 15.21
C ASP A 352 -2.92 -19.43 14.06
N GLU A 353 -2.04 -18.46 14.30
CA GLU A 353 -1.59 -17.54 13.24
C GLU A 353 -0.75 -18.25 12.17
N LEU A 354 0.10 -19.16 12.58
CA LEU A 354 0.88 -19.98 11.64
C LEU A 354 -0.02 -20.90 10.83
N GLU A 355 -1.04 -21.50 11.44
CA GLU A 355 -2.01 -22.32 10.71
C GLU A 355 -2.85 -21.48 9.74
N ARG A 356 -3.32 -20.27 10.15
CA ARG A 356 -3.97 -19.33 9.23
C ARG A 356 -3.06 -18.91 8.06
N LEU A 357 -1.75 -18.75 8.34
CA LEU A 357 -0.77 -18.42 7.30
C LEU A 357 -0.58 -19.60 6.32
N ARG A 358 -0.51 -20.84 6.84
CA ARG A 358 -0.42 -22.08 6.05
C ARG A 358 -1.63 -22.21 5.13
N VAL A 359 -2.82 -22.12 5.69
CA VAL A 359 -4.09 -22.18 4.96
C VAL A 359 -4.20 -21.07 3.89
N PHE A 360 -3.78 -19.83 4.23
CA PHE A 360 -3.73 -18.71 3.28
C PHE A 360 -2.78 -18.97 2.09
N LEU A 361 -1.68 -19.67 2.32
CA LEU A 361 -0.69 -20.02 1.28
C LEU A 361 -1.10 -21.24 0.44
N ASN A 362 -2.19 -21.93 0.78
CA ASN A 362 -2.65 -23.19 0.20
C ASN A 362 -1.66 -24.34 0.42
N LEU A 363 -1.09 -24.42 1.62
CA LEU A 363 -0.19 -25.49 2.05
C LEU A 363 -0.92 -26.52 2.90
#